data_e07ebfbd7b4044b5f9cb1ea3e26b08ba
#
_entry.id   e07ebfbd7b4044b5f9cb1ea3e26b08ba
#
_cell.length_a   1.000
_cell.length_b   1.000
_cell.length_c   1.000
_cell.angle_alpha   90.00
_cell.angle_beta   90.00
_cell.angle_gamma   90.00
#
_symmetry.space_group_name_H-M   'P 1'
#
loop_
_entity.id
_entity.type
_entity.pdbx_description
1 polymer ?
#
loop_
_entity_poly.entity_id
_entity_poly.type
_entity_poly.pdbx_seq_one_letter_code
_entity_poly.pdbx_strand_id
1 'polypeptide(L)'
;MAESEVVFVTLAQKHPGLRDDFSLLIPNEHGLNKAKEIACRSVALFSATSNTFNKKNINRTVAESIEQLKPLIAEARAAKMRVRLYISTVFDCAYEGTMDPVKGLEAFLPFFAAVDEISLGDTTGRATTEQIKTLLASKILDPYLPKLWWHFHDTFQLAGENTRYCMQQGFLQYDSSAGGIGGCPFSPGAKGNIA
;
A
#
# COMPACT_ATOMS: atom_id res chain seq x y z
N MET A 1 -9.30 -8.88 10.28
CA MET A 1 -9.97 -8.97 8.96
C MET A 1 -11.12 -10.00 8.95
N ALA A 2 -11.44 -10.58 10.09
CA ALA A 2 -12.70 -11.30 10.25
C ALA A 2 -13.82 -10.29 9.95
N GLU A 3 -14.78 -10.51 9.12
CA GLU A 3 -15.89 -9.62 8.75
C GLU A 3 -15.69 -8.66 7.56
N SER A 4 -14.50 -8.50 6.99
CA SER A 4 -14.32 -7.66 5.79
C SER A 4 -15.16 -8.15 4.61
N GLU A 5 -15.41 -9.45 4.52
CA GLU A 5 -16.30 -10.08 3.53
C GLU A 5 -17.75 -9.62 3.73
N VAL A 6 -18.23 -9.62 4.98
CA VAL A 6 -19.59 -9.18 5.34
C VAL A 6 -19.77 -7.70 5.02
N VAL A 7 -18.76 -6.88 5.36
CA VAL A 7 -18.77 -5.45 5.04
C VAL A 7 -18.82 -5.23 3.54
N PHE A 8 -17.96 -5.91 2.76
CA PHE A 8 -17.96 -5.80 1.30
C PHE A 8 -19.31 -6.17 0.71
N VAL A 9 -19.86 -7.34 1.07
CA VAL A 9 -21.15 -7.81 0.54
C VAL A 9 -22.27 -6.83 0.88
N THR A 10 -22.30 -6.34 2.12
CA THR A 10 -23.30 -5.38 2.58
C THR A 10 -23.21 -4.06 1.80
N LEU A 11 -22.01 -3.52 1.61
CA LEU A 11 -21.80 -2.28 0.86
C LEU A 11 -22.12 -2.46 -0.62
N ALA A 12 -21.71 -3.57 -1.23
CA ALA A 12 -21.99 -3.87 -2.63
C ALA A 12 -23.50 -4.06 -2.91
N GLN A 13 -24.25 -4.57 -1.93
CA GLN A 13 -25.71 -4.66 -2.03
C GLN A 13 -26.38 -3.29 -1.88
N LYS A 14 -25.91 -2.47 -0.94
CA LYS A 14 -26.46 -1.12 -0.71
C LYS A 14 -26.10 -0.13 -1.81
N HIS A 15 -24.94 -0.30 -2.42
CA HIS A 15 -24.38 0.60 -3.42
C HIS A 15 -23.89 -0.17 -4.67
N PRO A 16 -24.78 -0.79 -5.45
CA PRO A 16 -24.39 -1.67 -6.56
C PRO A 16 -23.57 -0.95 -7.63
N GLY A 17 -23.78 0.35 -7.83
CA GLY A 17 -23.01 1.16 -8.77
C GLY A 17 -21.55 1.44 -8.34
N LEU A 18 -21.22 1.24 -7.06
CA LEU A 18 -19.88 1.42 -6.51
C LEU A 18 -19.17 0.09 -6.23
N ARG A 19 -19.78 -1.04 -6.57
CA ARG A 19 -19.23 -2.37 -6.25
C ARG A 19 -17.80 -2.56 -6.74
N ASP A 20 -17.51 -2.08 -7.93
CA ASP A 20 -16.20 -2.26 -8.56
C ASP A 20 -15.14 -1.28 -8.03
N ASP A 21 -15.56 -0.27 -7.25
CA ASP A 21 -14.68 0.67 -6.55
C ASP A 21 -14.21 0.14 -5.20
N PHE A 22 -14.91 -0.86 -4.64
CA PHE A 22 -14.49 -1.49 -3.40
C PHE A 22 -13.34 -2.45 -3.63
N SER A 23 -12.31 -2.34 -2.79
CA SER A 23 -11.15 -3.23 -2.80
C SER A 23 -11.01 -3.95 -1.46
N LEU A 24 -10.65 -5.22 -1.49
CA LEU A 24 -10.36 -6.02 -0.29
C LEU A 24 -8.87 -6.14 -0.07
N LEU A 25 -8.41 -5.80 1.14
CA LEU A 25 -7.05 -6.07 1.57
C LEU A 25 -6.93 -7.57 1.89
N ILE A 26 -6.06 -8.27 1.18
CA ILE A 26 -5.86 -9.71 1.32
C ILE A 26 -4.40 -10.02 1.69
N PRO A 27 -4.15 -10.80 2.74
CA PRO A 27 -2.80 -11.12 3.19
C PRO A 27 -2.19 -12.36 2.52
N ASN A 28 -3.01 -13.22 1.90
CA ASN A 28 -2.60 -14.54 1.44
C ASN A 28 -3.62 -15.17 0.46
N GLU A 29 -3.33 -16.38 -0.01
CA GLU A 29 -4.17 -17.16 -0.92
C GLU A 29 -5.59 -17.39 -0.36
N HIS A 30 -5.73 -17.67 0.94
CA HIS A 30 -7.05 -17.83 1.55
C HIS A 30 -7.90 -16.56 1.38
N GLY A 31 -7.31 -15.37 1.61
CA GLY A 31 -7.98 -14.10 1.38
C GLY A 31 -8.35 -13.87 -0.10
N LEU A 32 -7.48 -14.29 -1.03
CA LEU A 32 -7.76 -14.20 -2.46
C LEU A 32 -8.94 -15.10 -2.85
N ASN A 33 -8.97 -16.34 -2.36
CA ASN A 33 -10.07 -17.26 -2.63
C ASN A 33 -11.40 -16.72 -2.10
N LYS A 34 -11.40 -16.16 -0.91
CA LYS A 34 -12.57 -15.47 -0.34
C LYS A 34 -13.04 -14.30 -1.20
N ALA A 35 -12.12 -13.46 -1.68
CA ALA A 35 -12.43 -12.36 -2.58
C ALA A 35 -13.10 -12.84 -3.88
N LYS A 36 -12.64 -13.97 -4.44
CA LYS A 36 -13.25 -14.61 -5.61
C LYS A 36 -14.66 -15.13 -5.32
N GLU A 37 -14.85 -15.84 -4.19
CA GLU A 37 -16.15 -16.40 -3.77
C GLU A 37 -17.24 -15.34 -3.69
N ILE A 38 -16.90 -14.14 -3.22
CA ILE A 38 -17.87 -13.01 -3.12
C ILE A 38 -17.89 -12.12 -4.37
N ALA A 39 -17.24 -12.55 -5.46
CA ALA A 39 -17.11 -11.81 -6.71
C ALA A 39 -16.58 -10.38 -6.53
N CYS A 40 -15.62 -10.18 -5.64
CA CYS A 40 -14.86 -8.95 -5.54
C CYS A 40 -13.94 -8.81 -6.76
N ARG A 41 -13.89 -7.62 -7.36
CA ARG A 41 -13.10 -7.38 -8.58
C ARG A 41 -11.81 -6.62 -8.34
N SER A 42 -11.57 -6.19 -7.11
CA SER A 42 -10.38 -5.43 -6.74
C SER A 42 -9.78 -5.94 -5.44
N VAL A 43 -8.49 -6.24 -5.45
CA VAL A 43 -7.77 -6.69 -4.26
C VAL A 43 -6.54 -5.84 -4.01
N ALA A 44 -6.22 -5.65 -2.74
CA ALA A 44 -5.03 -4.99 -2.29
C ALA A 44 -4.12 -6.00 -1.59
N LEU A 45 -2.88 -6.09 -2.07
CA LEU A 45 -1.78 -6.84 -1.50
C LEU A 45 -0.84 -5.89 -0.79
N PHE A 46 -0.03 -6.39 0.12
CA PHE A 46 0.91 -5.55 0.85
C PHE A 46 2.19 -6.27 1.24
N SER A 47 3.25 -5.49 1.34
CA SER A 47 4.54 -5.85 1.89
C SER A 47 5.19 -4.60 2.48
N ALA A 48 6.44 -4.70 2.92
CA ALA A 48 7.20 -3.57 3.44
C ALA A 48 8.67 -3.66 3.01
N THR A 49 9.37 -2.54 3.04
CA THR A 49 10.82 -2.51 2.79
C THR A 49 11.65 -2.98 3.99
N SER A 50 11.08 -2.93 5.21
CA SER A 50 11.72 -3.37 6.45
C SER A 50 11.46 -4.85 6.75
N ASN A 51 12.51 -5.61 7.00
CA ASN A 51 12.41 -7.01 7.43
C ASN A 51 11.75 -7.13 8.80
N THR A 52 12.10 -6.28 9.74
CA THR A 52 11.55 -6.32 11.10
C THR A 52 10.07 -6.01 11.11
N PHE A 53 9.65 -4.99 10.34
CA PHE A 53 8.24 -4.65 10.19
C PHE A 53 7.45 -5.81 9.56
N ASN A 54 7.93 -6.37 8.45
CA ASN A 54 7.30 -7.52 7.79
C ASN A 54 7.18 -8.73 8.73
N LYS A 55 8.24 -9.05 9.47
CA LYS A 55 8.21 -10.15 10.46
C LYS A 55 7.12 -9.95 11.51
N LYS A 56 6.98 -8.73 12.03
CA LYS A 56 5.97 -8.42 13.04
C LYS A 56 4.55 -8.38 12.47
N ASN A 57 4.39 -7.88 11.25
CA ASN A 57 3.08 -7.69 10.62
C ASN A 57 2.53 -8.99 9.98
N ILE A 58 3.35 -9.69 9.20
CA ILE A 58 2.92 -10.85 8.40
C ILE A 58 3.73 -12.12 8.69
N ASN A 59 4.60 -12.10 9.70
CA ASN A 59 5.50 -13.20 10.08
C ASN A 59 6.40 -13.69 8.93
N ARG A 60 6.88 -12.78 8.08
CA ARG A 60 7.76 -13.05 6.94
C ARG A 60 8.85 -11.99 6.83
N THR A 61 10.00 -12.37 6.30
CA THR A 61 11.00 -11.43 5.78
C THR A 61 10.49 -10.75 4.50
N VAL A 62 11.18 -9.72 4.05
CA VAL A 62 10.90 -9.08 2.75
C VAL A 62 11.02 -10.09 1.62
N ALA A 63 12.08 -10.91 1.60
CA ALA A 63 12.29 -11.94 0.58
C ALA A 63 11.16 -12.99 0.56
N GLU A 64 10.76 -13.50 1.73
CA GLU A 64 9.65 -14.45 1.85
C GLU A 64 8.32 -13.84 1.42
N SER A 65 8.08 -12.55 1.70
CA SER A 65 6.86 -11.86 1.26
C SER A 65 6.84 -11.67 -0.26
N ILE A 66 7.98 -11.40 -0.88
CA ILE A 66 8.14 -11.30 -2.33
C ILE A 66 7.79 -12.63 -3.00
N GLU A 67 8.29 -13.75 -2.47
CA GLU A 67 7.96 -15.09 -3.01
C GLU A 67 6.46 -15.40 -2.90
N GLN A 68 5.79 -14.91 -1.85
CA GLN A 68 4.34 -15.04 -1.71
C GLN A 68 3.56 -14.13 -2.67
N LEU A 69 4.03 -12.91 -2.93
CA LEU A 69 3.36 -11.97 -3.83
C LEU A 69 3.28 -12.48 -5.26
N LYS A 70 4.31 -13.18 -5.75
CA LYS A 70 4.38 -13.70 -7.12
C LYS A 70 3.13 -14.50 -7.54
N PRO A 71 2.79 -15.62 -6.86
CA PRO A 71 1.61 -16.40 -7.22
C PRO A 71 0.31 -15.64 -6.98
N LEU A 72 0.22 -14.82 -5.90
CA LEU A 72 -0.99 -14.06 -5.60
C LEU A 72 -1.34 -13.04 -6.70
N ILE A 73 -0.34 -12.31 -7.18
CA ILE A 73 -0.54 -11.35 -8.29
C ILE A 73 -0.94 -12.10 -9.56
N ALA A 74 -0.23 -13.18 -9.90
CA ALA A 74 -0.52 -13.97 -11.09
C ALA A 74 -1.95 -14.53 -11.07
N GLU A 75 -2.39 -15.06 -9.95
CA GLU A 75 -3.72 -15.63 -9.78
C GLU A 75 -4.84 -14.59 -9.79
N ALA A 76 -4.63 -13.44 -9.11
CA ALA A 76 -5.57 -12.32 -9.15
C ALA A 76 -5.73 -11.78 -10.59
N ARG A 77 -4.62 -11.65 -11.33
CA ARG A 77 -4.63 -11.24 -12.75
C ARG A 77 -5.34 -12.26 -13.65
N ALA A 78 -5.10 -13.55 -13.45
CA ALA A 78 -5.81 -14.61 -14.17
C ALA A 78 -7.33 -14.56 -13.92
N ALA A 79 -7.73 -14.19 -12.71
CA ALA A 79 -9.13 -13.95 -12.34
C ALA A 79 -9.68 -12.57 -12.82
N LYS A 80 -8.89 -11.80 -13.59
CA LYS A 80 -9.23 -10.45 -14.10
C LYS A 80 -9.57 -9.45 -13.00
N MET A 81 -8.96 -9.61 -11.83
CA MET A 81 -9.10 -8.67 -10.72
C MET A 81 -8.14 -7.50 -10.90
N ARG A 82 -8.57 -6.29 -10.48
CA ARG A 82 -7.66 -5.15 -10.29
C ARG A 82 -6.79 -5.41 -9.07
N VAL A 83 -5.50 -5.19 -9.19
CA VAL A 83 -4.52 -5.47 -8.15
C VAL A 83 -3.81 -4.18 -7.74
N ARG A 84 -3.92 -3.82 -6.46
CA ARG A 84 -3.13 -2.76 -5.83
C ARG A 84 -2.05 -3.39 -4.96
N LEU A 85 -0.84 -2.86 -5.01
CA LEU A 85 0.27 -3.28 -4.16
C LEU A 85 0.69 -2.13 -3.23
N TYR A 86 0.50 -2.33 -1.93
CA TYR A 86 1.01 -1.45 -0.89
C TYR A 86 2.42 -1.84 -0.49
N ILE A 87 3.34 -0.87 -0.47
CA ILE A 87 4.68 -1.03 0.08
C ILE A 87 4.81 -0.12 1.29
N SER A 88 4.82 -0.71 2.48
CA SER A 88 4.99 0.00 3.75
C SER A 88 6.45 0.32 4.03
N THR A 89 6.69 1.21 4.99
CA THR A 89 8.01 1.59 5.50
C THR A 89 9.00 2.08 4.44
N VAL A 90 8.51 2.75 3.39
CA VAL A 90 9.36 3.21 2.28
C VAL A 90 10.41 4.23 2.76
N PHE A 91 10.04 5.10 3.70
CA PHE A 91 10.87 6.24 4.14
C PHE A 91 11.43 6.07 5.54
N ASP A 92 10.66 5.44 6.42
CA ASP A 92 11.02 5.24 7.83
C ASP A 92 10.30 4.01 8.39
N CYS A 93 10.97 3.31 9.30
CA CYS A 93 10.45 2.16 10.02
C CYS A 93 10.60 2.37 11.53
N ALA A 94 9.53 2.15 12.28
CA ALA A 94 9.53 2.29 13.75
C ALA A 94 10.58 1.40 14.47
N TYR A 95 11.11 0.38 13.79
CA TYR A 95 12.08 -0.57 14.35
C TYR A 95 13.49 -0.41 13.78
N GLU A 96 13.60 -0.03 12.51
CA GLU A 96 14.88 0.04 11.79
C GLU A 96 15.31 1.49 11.54
N GLY A 97 14.45 2.48 11.88
CA GLY A 97 14.70 3.91 11.68
C GLY A 97 14.56 4.33 10.22
N THR A 98 15.33 5.32 9.82
CA THR A 98 15.30 5.88 8.47
C THR A 98 15.66 4.84 7.42
N MET A 99 14.80 4.71 6.41
CA MET A 99 14.96 3.77 5.30
C MET A 99 15.52 4.50 4.07
N ASP A 100 16.29 3.79 3.26
CA ASP A 100 16.65 4.25 1.92
C ASP A 100 15.50 3.89 0.95
N PRO A 101 14.74 4.88 0.45
CA PRO A 101 13.55 4.58 -0.35
C PRO A 101 13.90 3.96 -1.71
N VAL A 102 15.06 4.25 -2.27
CA VAL A 102 15.50 3.69 -3.56
C VAL A 102 15.82 2.22 -3.40
N LYS A 103 16.74 1.88 -2.49
CA LYS A 103 17.12 0.47 -2.22
C LYS A 103 15.95 -0.36 -1.73
N GLY A 104 15.09 0.21 -0.87
CA GLY A 104 13.93 -0.49 -0.34
C GLY A 104 12.95 -0.93 -1.42
N LEU A 105 12.82 -0.16 -2.50
CA LEU A 105 11.90 -0.44 -3.58
C LEU A 105 12.48 -1.34 -4.69
N GLU A 106 13.80 -1.45 -4.83
CA GLU A 106 14.43 -2.25 -5.90
C GLU A 106 13.88 -3.68 -6.00
N ALA A 107 13.70 -4.35 -4.87
CA ALA A 107 13.18 -5.71 -4.82
C ALA A 107 11.71 -5.84 -5.29
N PHE A 108 10.95 -4.74 -5.31
CA PHE A 108 9.54 -4.71 -5.69
C PHE A 108 9.32 -4.27 -7.14
N LEU A 109 10.31 -3.65 -7.79
CA LEU A 109 10.19 -3.16 -9.17
C LEU A 109 9.65 -4.22 -10.17
N PRO A 110 10.03 -5.52 -10.08
CA PRO A 110 9.51 -6.55 -10.99
C PRO A 110 7.98 -6.72 -10.90
N PHE A 111 7.36 -6.35 -9.77
CA PHE A 111 5.91 -6.47 -9.59
C PHE A 111 5.15 -5.26 -10.10
N PHE A 112 5.79 -4.10 -10.17
CA PHE A 112 5.13 -2.85 -10.53
C PHE A 112 4.54 -2.90 -11.94
N ALA A 113 5.14 -3.64 -12.87
CA ALA A 113 4.55 -3.86 -14.20
C ALA A 113 3.28 -4.73 -14.15
N ALA A 114 3.19 -5.66 -13.20
CA ALA A 114 2.14 -6.66 -13.11
C ALA A 114 0.90 -6.21 -12.31
N VAL A 115 0.97 -5.08 -11.62
CA VAL A 115 -0.15 -4.53 -10.83
C VAL A 115 -0.74 -3.29 -11.49
N ASP A 116 -1.97 -2.95 -11.12
CA ASP A 116 -2.68 -1.79 -11.66
C ASP A 116 -2.37 -0.51 -10.87
N GLU A 117 -2.09 -0.64 -9.58
CA GLU A 117 -1.82 0.48 -8.67
C GLU A 117 -0.69 0.12 -7.69
N ILE A 118 0.14 1.11 -7.36
CA ILE A 118 1.28 0.98 -6.44
C ILE A 118 1.12 2.07 -5.38
N SER A 119 0.99 1.70 -4.12
CA SER A 119 0.87 2.66 -3.03
C SER A 119 2.14 2.65 -2.17
N LEU A 120 2.81 3.79 -2.08
CA LEU A 120 4.03 3.98 -1.30
C LEU A 120 3.69 4.56 0.08
N GLY A 121 3.97 3.77 1.12
CA GLY A 121 3.55 4.06 2.49
C GLY A 121 4.64 4.76 3.33
N ASP A 122 4.30 5.94 3.84
CA ASP A 122 4.94 6.57 4.99
C ASP A 122 4.30 6.04 6.26
N THR A 123 4.67 4.83 6.65
CA THR A 123 4.01 4.07 7.73
C THR A 123 4.12 4.73 9.10
N THR A 124 5.18 5.48 9.35
CA THR A 124 5.41 6.17 10.62
C THR A 124 4.94 7.62 10.63
N GLY A 125 4.72 8.23 9.48
CA GLY A 125 4.48 9.66 9.33
C GLY A 125 5.74 10.51 9.48
N ARG A 126 6.94 9.91 9.25
CA ARG A 126 8.24 10.58 9.34
C ARG A 126 8.88 10.86 7.99
N ALA A 127 8.22 10.54 6.89
CA ALA A 127 8.74 10.87 5.57
C ALA A 127 8.99 12.38 5.46
N THR A 128 10.14 12.73 4.92
CA THR A 128 10.48 14.11 4.62
C THR A 128 10.37 14.38 3.12
N THR A 129 10.06 15.61 2.76
CA THR A 129 10.04 16.05 1.36
C THR A 129 11.38 15.76 0.67
N GLU A 130 12.51 15.81 1.41
CA GLU A 130 13.83 15.52 0.85
C GLU A 130 14.02 14.05 0.46
N GLN A 131 13.48 13.12 1.26
CA GLN A 131 13.47 11.70 0.89
C GLN A 131 12.61 11.44 -0.35
N ILE A 132 11.48 12.13 -0.47
CA ILE A 132 10.61 12.05 -1.66
C ILE A 132 11.35 12.60 -2.89
N LYS A 133 12.04 13.73 -2.77
CA LYS A 133 12.88 14.29 -3.85
C LYS A 133 13.96 13.30 -4.29
N THR A 134 14.65 12.69 -3.33
CA THR A 134 15.69 11.68 -3.60
C THR A 134 15.12 10.50 -4.38
N LEU A 135 13.95 9.99 -3.95
CA LEU A 135 13.27 8.90 -4.62
C LEU A 135 12.89 9.27 -6.07
N LEU A 136 12.28 10.43 -6.28
CA LEU A 136 11.89 10.89 -7.62
C LEU A 136 13.11 11.16 -8.50
N ALA A 137 14.18 11.74 -7.97
CA ALA A 137 15.40 12.01 -8.70
C ALA A 137 16.13 10.73 -9.14
N SER A 138 15.92 9.60 -8.48
CA SER A 138 16.49 8.31 -8.86
C SER A 138 15.94 7.74 -10.16
N LYS A 139 14.75 8.20 -10.60
CA LYS A 139 14.02 7.77 -11.79
C LYS A 139 13.62 6.30 -11.84
N ILE A 140 13.80 5.54 -10.76
CA ILE A 140 13.40 4.12 -10.73
C ILE A 140 11.87 3.94 -10.87
N LEU A 141 11.10 4.98 -10.57
CA LEU A 141 9.65 4.99 -10.65
C LEU A 141 9.10 5.56 -11.97
N ASP A 142 9.94 6.15 -12.85
CA ASP A 142 9.49 6.81 -14.08
C ASP A 142 8.54 5.94 -14.93
N PRO A 143 8.78 4.63 -15.14
CA PRO A 143 7.88 3.79 -15.92
C PRO A 143 6.51 3.56 -15.26
N TYR A 144 6.36 3.89 -13.96
CA TYR A 144 5.21 3.53 -13.14
C TYR A 144 4.45 4.73 -12.61
N LEU A 145 4.87 5.96 -12.89
CA LEU A 145 4.25 7.19 -12.39
C LEU A 145 2.72 7.23 -12.54
N PRO A 146 2.12 6.77 -13.67
CA PRO A 146 0.66 6.79 -13.82
C PRO A 146 -0.11 5.86 -12.86
N LYS A 147 0.59 4.90 -12.24
CA LYS A 147 0.02 3.92 -11.31
C LYS A 147 0.34 4.25 -9.85
N LEU A 148 1.11 5.32 -9.61
CA LEU A 148 1.67 5.60 -8.29
C LEU A 148 0.68 6.34 -7.41
N TRP A 149 0.51 5.84 -6.19
CA TRP A 149 -0.29 6.41 -5.13
C TRP A 149 0.59 6.73 -3.94
N TRP A 150 0.28 7.80 -3.22
CA TRP A 150 0.96 8.18 -2.00
C TRP A 150 0.07 7.90 -0.79
N HIS A 151 0.64 7.26 0.23
CA HIS A 151 -0.03 6.91 1.48
C HIS A 151 0.74 7.51 2.64
N PHE A 152 0.35 8.72 3.05
CA PHE A 152 1.00 9.45 4.13
C PHE A 152 0.23 9.30 5.44
N HIS A 153 0.96 8.96 6.52
CA HIS A 153 0.49 9.12 7.88
C HIS A 153 0.81 10.53 8.38
N ASP A 154 -0.07 11.11 9.20
CA ASP A 154 0.07 12.48 9.71
C ASP A 154 0.49 12.54 11.18
N THR A 155 1.17 11.52 11.67
CA THR A 155 1.62 11.38 13.05
C THR A 155 2.45 12.57 13.52
N PHE A 156 3.28 13.12 12.64
CA PHE A 156 4.20 14.25 12.91
C PHE A 156 3.84 15.49 12.11
N GLN A 157 2.63 15.58 11.56
CA GLN A 157 2.12 16.72 10.80
C GLN A 157 2.94 17.05 9.53
N LEU A 158 3.60 16.03 8.96
CA LEU A 158 4.38 16.16 7.72
C LEU A 158 3.58 15.80 6.47
N ALA A 159 2.46 15.06 6.62
CA ALA A 159 1.69 14.56 5.49
C ALA A 159 1.18 15.68 4.58
N GLY A 160 0.73 16.80 5.15
CA GLY A 160 0.25 17.97 4.39
C GLY A 160 1.33 18.62 3.53
N GLU A 161 2.56 18.75 4.04
CA GLU A 161 3.70 19.28 3.29
C GLU A 161 4.11 18.31 2.16
N ASN A 162 4.24 17.02 2.48
CA ASN A 162 4.61 15.98 1.52
C ASN A 162 3.57 15.87 0.40
N THR A 163 2.28 15.89 0.74
CA THR A 163 1.18 15.88 -0.24
C THR A 163 1.27 17.10 -1.17
N ARG A 164 1.43 18.30 -0.62
CA ARG A 164 1.57 19.53 -1.43
C ARG A 164 2.76 19.46 -2.37
N TYR A 165 3.90 18.95 -1.89
CA TYR A 165 5.07 18.75 -2.74
C TYR A 165 4.77 17.77 -3.88
N CYS A 166 4.20 16.59 -3.59
CA CYS A 166 3.85 15.61 -4.60
C CYS A 166 2.84 16.18 -5.64
N MET A 167 1.85 16.96 -5.19
CA MET A 167 0.92 17.63 -6.11
C MET A 167 1.64 18.62 -7.06
N GLN A 168 2.63 19.35 -6.55
CA GLN A 168 3.46 20.24 -7.38
C GLN A 168 4.31 19.47 -8.41
N GLN A 169 4.62 18.19 -8.15
CA GLN A 169 5.27 17.30 -9.10
C GLN A 169 4.29 16.63 -10.07
N GLY A 170 2.99 16.94 -9.99
CA GLY A 170 1.95 16.43 -10.88
C GLY A 170 1.27 15.14 -10.43
N PHE A 171 1.53 14.66 -9.21
CA PHE A 171 0.82 13.51 -8.67
C PHE A 171 -0.59 13.88 -8.21
N LEU A 172 -1.57 13.03 -8.56
CA LEU A 172 -2.99 13.26 -8.25
C LEU A 172 -3.62 12.10 -7.43
N GLN A 173 -2.85 11.08 -7.11
CA GLN A 173 -3.35 9.84 -6.50
C GLN A 173 -2.83 9.71 -5.07
N TYR A 174 -3.75 9.71 -4.12
CA TYR A 174 -3.46 9.67 -2.69
C TYR A 174 -4.43 8.74 -1.97
N ASP A 175 -3.93 8.03 -0.98
CA ASP A 175 -4.77 7.38 0.01
C ASP A 175 -5.06 8.37 1.14
N SER A 176 -6.30 8.42 1.59
CA SER A 176 -6.71 9.18 2.76
C SER A 176 -7.67 8.36 3.62
N SER A 177 -7.92 8.81 4.82
CA SER A 177 -8.85 8.16 5.74
C SER A 177 -9.97 9.11 6.12
N ALA A 178 -11.20 8.62 6.15
CA ALA A 178 -12.34 9.41 6.58
C ALA A 178 -12.13 9.94 8.01
N GLY A 179 -12.01 11.28 8.14
CA GLY A 179 -11.72 11.95 9.40
C GLY A 179 -10.35 11.59 10.02
N GLY A 180 -9.39 11.11 9.25
CA GLY A 180 -8.07 10.72 9.75
C GLY A 180 -8.07 9.47 10.64
N ILE A 181 -9.18 8.72 10.68
CA ILE A 181 -9.33 7.55 11.55
C ILE A 181 -8.40 6.43 11.09
N GLY A 182 -7.74 5.79 12.05
CA GLY A 182 -6.86 4.65 11.80
C GLY A 182 -5.42 4.93 12.21
N GLY A 183 -4.55 4.05 11.81
CA GLY A 183 -3.13 4.04 12.13
C GLY A 183 -2.57 2.67 11.84
N CYS A 184 -1.31 2.43 12.19
CA CYS A 184 -0.70 1.13 12.01
C CYS A 184 -0.45 0.46 13.37
N PRO A 185 -1.14 -0.65 13.71
CA PRO A 185 -0.93 -1.34 14.99
C PRO A 185 0.48 -1.94 15.12
N PHE A 186 1.17 -2.15 14.00
CA PHE A 186 2.53 -2.68 13.95
C PHE A 186 3.60 -1.59 13.87
N SER A 187 3.21 -0.31 13.90
CA SER A 187 4.10 0.84 13.96
C SER A 187 3.81 1.63 15.23
N PRO A 188 4.51 1.35 16.35
CA PRO A 188 4.28 2.05 17.61
C PRO A 188 4.38 3.56 17.44
N GLY A 189 3.35 4.28 17.89
CA GLY A 189 3.27 5.73 17.80
C GLY A 189 2.70 6.29 16.48
N ALA A 190 2.49 5.48 15.46
CA ALA A 190 1.83 5.91 14.23
C ALA A 190 0.32 6.08 14.46
N LYS A 191 -0.07 7.30 14.80
CA LYS A 191 -1.47 7.69 15.04
C LYS A 191 -1.94 8.57 13.89
N GLY A 192 -3.06 8.18 13.29
CA GLY A 192 -3.73 9.00 12.30
C GLY A 192 -3.14 8.89 10.89
N ASN A 193 -4.04 8.93 9.95
CA ASN A 193 -3.76 9.10 8.53
C ASN A 193 -4.06 10.55 8.15
N ILE A 194 -3.60 10.98 6.99
CA ILE A 194 -4.12 12.21 6.40
C ILE A 194 -5.61 12.03 6.09
N ALA A 195 -6.41 13.06 6.39
CA ALA A 195 -7.85 13.06 6.15
C ALA A 195 -8.19 13.62 4.75
#